data_2e6400eafd959c17ded4c86fc98c8b56
#
_entry.id   2e6400eafd959c17ded4c86fc98c8b56
#
_cell.length_a   1.000
_cell.length_b   1.000
_cell.length_c   1.000
_cell.angle_alpha   90.00
_cell.angle_beta   90.00
_cell.angle_gamma   90.00
#
_symmetry.space_group_name_H-M   'P 1'
#
loop_
_entity.id
_entity.type
_entity.pdbx_description
1 polymer ?
#
loop_
_entity_poly.entity_id
_entity_poly.type
_entity_poly.pdbx_seq_one_letter_code
_entity_poly.pdbx_strand_id
1 'polypeptide(L)'
;MALMSIGKFAKEIGLSVQHLRKLHNDNILVPSVITKGGTRYYSTEQLLEYLNKDNKPQQLPILLYARVATRKQKDDLGRQVEYLKSYAISKGYNFEIITDIGSGINYNKTGLKELIRKINNKEISKIVILYKDRLVRFGFELIEYLCKLNNIEIEIIDNTTISKEAELTNDLIQIITEFASKMYGVRSKKTLKLIQEVKSNESN
;
A
#
# COMPACT_ATOMS: atom_id res chain seq x y z
N MET A 1 -34.65 -1.70 22.57
CA MET A 1 -33.66 -2.80 22.74
C MET A 1 -34.38 -4.13 22.67
N ALA A 2 -34.11 -4.94 21.67
CA ALA A 2 -34.65 -6.29 21.61
C ALA A 2 -33.67 -7.24 22.31
N LEU A 3 -34.22 -8.09 23.21
CA LEU A 3 -33.46 -9.09 23.93
C LEU A 3 -33.66 -10.46 23.29
N MET A 4 -32.61 -11.24 23.19
CA MET A 4 -32.63 -12.61 22.67
C MET A 4 -32.05 -13.60 23.68
N SER A 5 -32.61 -14.80 23.72
CA SER A 5 -32.12 -15.86 24.61
C SER A 5 -30.71 -16.29 24.21
N ILE A 6 -29.94 -16.86 25.16
CA ILE A 6 -28.59 -17.38 24.91
C ILE A 6 -28.54 -18.35 23.73
N GLY A 7 -29.58 -19.18 23.54
CA GLY A 7 -29.62 -20.12 22.39
C GLY A 7 -29.77 -19.41 21.06
N LYS A 8 -30.62 -18.36 20.98
CA LYS A 8 -30.78 -17.57 19.77
C LYS A 8 -29.50 -16.77 19.47
N PHE A 9 -28.92 -16.15 20.47
CA PHE A 9 -27.65 -15.40 20.32
C PHE A 9 -26.51 -16.32 19.87
N ALA A 10 -26.40 -17.52 20.46
CA ALA A 10 -25.41 -18.51 20.07
C ALA A 10 -25.50 -18.88 18.58
N LYS A 11 -26.73 -19.08 18.10
CA LYS A 11 -26.99 -19.41 16.69
C LYS A 11 -26.58 -18.29 15.74
N GLU A 12 -26.87 -17.04 16.09
CA GLU A 12 -26.56 -15.87 15.27
C GLU A 12 -25.05 -15.62 15.13
N ILE A 13 -24.25 -15.92 16.18
CA ILE A 13 -22.78 -15.73 16.16
C ILE A 13 -22.02 -17.03 15.83
N GLY A 14 -22.71 -18.12 15.52
CA GLY A 14 -22.05 -19.39 15.15
C GLY A 14 -21.32 -20.11 16.30
N LEU A 15 -21.66 -19.81 17.57
CA LEU A 15 -21.06 -20.44 18.75
C LEU A 15 -22.00 -21.41 19.46
N SER A 16 -21.42 -22.29 20.28
CA SER A 16 -22.21 -23.14 21.18
C SER A 16 -22.67 -22.37 22.44
N VAL A 17 -23.81 -22.75 23.02
CA VAL A 17 -24.28 -22.20 24.31
C VAL A 17 -23.24 -22.40 25.41
N GLN A 18 -22.53 -23.53 25.40
CA GLN A 18 -21.46 -23.81 26.37
C GLN A 18 -20.30 -22.78 26.25
N HIS A 19 -19.91 -22.45 25.04
CA HIS A 19 -18.88 -21.46 24.78
C HIS A 19 -19.29 -20.06 25.27
N LEU A 20 -20.57 -19.66 25.04
CA LEU A 20 -21.10 -18.41 25.58
C LEU A 20 -21.12 -18.36 27.12
N ARG A 21 -21.41 -19.49 27.77
CA ARG A 21 -21.33 -19.56 29.23
C ARG A 21 -19.89 -19.38 29.72
N LYS A 22 -18.91 -19.94 29.01
CA LYS A 22 -17.50 -19.73 29.32
C LYS A 22 -17.11 -18.27 29.16
N LEU A 23 -17.46 -17.63 28.03
CA LEU A 23 -17.21 -16.21 27.80
C LEU A 23 -17.82 -15.29 28.87
N HIS A 24 -18.99 -15.66 29.37
CA HIS A 24 -19.60 -14.95 30.53
C HIS A 24 -18.78 -15.14 31.82
N ASN A 25 -18.38 -16.38 32.13
CA ASN A 25 -17.57 -16.66 33.32
C ASN A 25 -16.22 -15.97 33.30
N ASP A 26 -15.63 -15.85 32.10
CA ASP A 26 -14.33 -15.16 31.86
C ASP A 26 -14.51 -13.62 31.74
N ASN A 27 -15.74 -13.08 32.02
CA ASN A 27 -16.09 -11.65 31.87
C ASN A 27 -15.82 -11.03 30.49
N ILE A 28 -15.75 -11.85 29.45
CA ILE A 28 -15.49 -11.40 28.07
C ILE A 28 -16.79 -10.96 27.40
N LEU A 29 -17.89 -11.68 27.64
CA LEU A 29 -19.21 -11.36 27.08
C LEU A 29 -20.29 -11.58 28.18
N VAL A 30 -20.64 -10.51 28.89
CA VAL A 30 -21.62 -10.54 29.97
C VAL A 30 -23.01 -10.32 29.40
N PRO A 31 -24.02 -11.15 29.74
CA PRO A 31 -25.39 -10.96 29.25
C PRO A 31 -25.99 -9.65 29.77
N SER A 32 -26.83 -8.99 28.95
CA SER A 32 -27.54 -7.77 29.34
C SER A 32 -28.50 -8.00 30.50
N VAL A 33 -29.10 -9.18 30.57
CA VAL A 33 -30.07 -9.54 31.65
C VAL A 33 -29.87 -11.02 31.99
N ILE A 34 -29.90 -11.30 33.32
CA ILE A 34 -30.03 -12.64 33.87
C ILE A 34 -31.31 -12.68 34.69
N THR A 35 -32.23 -13.56 34.35
CA THR A 35 -33.47 -13.73 35.09
C THR A 35 -33.24 -14.39 36.45
N LYS A 36 -34.20 -14.29 37.36
CA LYS A 36 -34.16 -14.99 38.66
C LYS A 36 -33.98 -16.52 38.53
N GLY A 37 -34.41 -17.10 37.41
CA GLY A 37 -34.21 -18.51 37.09
C GLY A 37 -32.88 -18.82 36.36
N GLY A 38 -31.95 -17.88 36.28
CA GLY A 38 -30.61 -18.08 35.69
C GLY A 38 -30.57 -18.05 34.16
N THR A 39 -31.69 -17.72 33.49
CA THR A 39 -31.70 -17.59 32.01
C THR A 39 -31.00 -16.30 31.59
N ARG A 40 -30.05 -16.41 30.63
CA ARG A 40 -29.27 -15.31 30.13
C ARG A 40 -29.88 -14.74 28.85
N TYR A 41 -30.00 -13.43 28.80
CA TYR A 41 -30.44 -12.67 27.62
C TYR A 41 -29.39 -11.67 27.20
N TYR A 42 -29.19 -11.56 25.89
CA TYR A 42 -28.26 -10.66 25.24
C TYR A 42 -29.02 -9.66 24.35
N SER A 43 -28.55 -8.44 24.25
CA SER A 43 -29.20 -7.43 23.42
C SER A 43 -28.76 -7.52 21.94
N THR A 44 -29.57 -6.92 21.06
CA THR A 44 -29.22 -6.78 19.65
C THR A 44 -27.93 -5.94 19.44
N GLU A 45 -27.69 -4.98 20.34
CA GLU A 45 -26.48 -4.16 20.31
C GLU A 45 -25.24 -5.02 20.62
N GLN A 46 -25.35 -5.91 21.63
CA GLN A 46 -24.25 -6.85 21.93
C GLN A 46 -23.97 -7.83 20.77
N LEU A 47 -25.03 -8.23 20.05
CA LEU A 47 -24.86 -9.04 18.84
C LEU A 47 -24.05 -8.28 17.79
N LEU A 48 -24.45 -7.05 17.49
CA LEU A 48 -23.74 -6.20 16.52
C LEU A 48 -22.32 -5.90 16.97
N GLU A 49 -22.12 -5.61 18.26
CA GLU A 49 -20.79 -5.37 18.82
C GLU A 49 -19.89 -6.59 18.74
N TYR A 50 -20.42 -7.79 19.01
CA TYR A 50 -19.66 -9.03 18.92
C TYR A 50 -19.30 -9.37 17.48
N LEU A 51 -20.25 -9.27 16.56
CA LEU A 51 -20.00 -9.47 15.12
C LEU A 51 -19.04 -8.41 14.55
N ASN A 52 -19.07 -7.20 15.10
CA ASN A 52 -18.16 -6.12 14.72
C ASN A 52 -16.80 -6.18 15.46
N LYS A 53 -16.67 -6.96 16.54
CA LYS A 53 -15.36 -7.18 17.20
C LYS A 53 -14.37 -7.94 16.31
N ASP A 54 -14.87 -8.89 15.53
CA ASP A 54 -14.07 -9.57 14.51
C ASP A 54 -13.96 -8.69 13.23
N ASN A 55 -14.86 -7.71 13.08
CA ASN A 55 -14.90 -6.67 12.06
C ASN A 55 -14.60 -5.27 12.63
N LYS A 56 -13.80 -5.12 13.69
CA LYS A 56 -13.07 -3.84 13.78
C LYS A 56 -12.40 -3.69 12.43
N PRO A 57 -12.66 -2.61 11.65
CA PRO A 57 -11.87 -2.38 10.46
C PRO A 57 -10.44 -2.37 10.98
N GLN A 58 -9.71 -3.45 10.74
CA GLN A 58 -8.27 -3.43 10.89
C GLN A 58 -7.89 -2.22 10.08
N GLN A 59 -7.45 -1.15 10.74
CA GLN A 59 -7.03 0.04 10.03
C GLN A 59 -5.92 -0.45 9.11
N LEU A 60 -6.31 -0.67 7.83
CA LEU A 60 -5.40 -1.19 6.83
C LEU A 60 -4.15 -0.31 6.86
N PRO A 61 -2.97 -0.89 6.84
CA PRO A 61 -1.74 -0.12 6.90
C PRO A 61 -1.67 0.83 5.72
N ILE A 62 -0.97 1.93 5.93
CA ILE A 62 -0.57 2.85 4.87
C ILE A 62 0.74 2.34 4.29
N LEU A 63 0.85 2.34 2.97
CA LEU A 63 2.06 1.93 2.29
C LEU A 63 2.96 3.13 1.98
N LEU A 64 4.14 3.17 2.56
CA LEU A 64 5.20 4.11 2.23
C LEU A 64 6.04 3.52 1.10
N TYR A 65 6.19 4.25 -0.01
CA TYR A 65 7.00 3.77 -1.13
C TYR A 65 8.15 4.73 -1.42
N ALA A 66 9.37 4.19 -1.48
CA ALA A 66 10.57 4.93 -1.82
C ALA A 66 11.37 4.24 -2.94
N ARG A 67 12.00 5.03 -3.81
CA ARG A 67 12.77 4.52 -4.94
C ARG A 67 13.99 5.39 -5.26
N VAL A 68 15.05 4.71 -5.66
CA VAL A 68 16.20 5.34 -6.32
C VAL A 68 16.52 4.62 -7.63
N ALA A 69 17.17 5.30 -8.57
CA ALA A 69 17.44 4.75 -9.88
C ALA A 69 18.56 3.68 -9.85
N THR A 70 19.57 3.86 -9.01
CA THR A 70 20.76 3.01 -8.97
C THR A 70 21.17 2.62 -7.55
N ARG A 71 21.96 1.55 -7.42
CA ARG A 71 22.53 1.11 -6.13
C ARG A 71 23.48 2.15 -5.49
N LYS A 72 24.10 3.01 -6.30
CA LYS A 72 24.96 4.10 -5.80
C LYS A 72 24.20 5.15 -4.97
N GLN A 73 22.89 5.23 -5.16
CA GLN A 73 21.98 6.15 -4.45
C GLN A 73 21.35 5.51 -3.18
N LYS A 74 21.98 4.48 -2.60
CA LYS A 74 21.43 3.77 -1.43
C LYS A 74 21.25 4.69 -0.22
N ASP A 75 22.15 5.65 -0.04
CA ASP A 75 22.03 6.64 1.06
C ASP A 75 20.86 7.59 0.83
N ASP A 76 20.60 7.99 -0.43
CA ASP A 76 19.40 8.77 -0.81
C ASP A 76 18.13 7.99 -0.52
N LEU A 77 18.12 6.67 -0.81
CA LEU A 77 16.99 5.80 -0.47
C LEU A 77 16.74 5.77 1.03
N GLY A 78 17.80 5.64 1.83
CA GLY A 78 17.73 5.71 3.30
C GLY A 78 17.11 7.01 3.78
N ARG A 79 17.55 8.17 3.25
CA ARG A 79 16.98 9.48 3.59
C ARG A 79 15.50 9.60 3.23
N GLN A 80 15.09 9.10 2.05
CA GLN A 80 13.68 9.07 1.65
C GLN A 80 12.83 8.23 2.62
N VAL A 81 13.32 7.05 2.99
CA VAL A 81 12.63 6.15 3.94
C VAL A 81 12.46 6.81 5.30
N GLU A 82 13.52 7.39 5.85
CA GLU A 82 13.44 8.06 7.16
C GLU A 82 12.51 9.28 7.14
N TYR A 83 12.50 10.03 6.05
CA TYR A 83 11.56 11.14 5.89
C TYR A 83 10.10 10.65 5.85
N LEU A 84 9.81 9.62 5.05
CA LEU A 84 8.48 9.03 4.95
C LEU A 84 8.01 8.44 6.29
N LYS A 85 8.90 7.77 7.05
CA LYS A 85 8.60 7.27 8.39
C LYS A 85 8.26 8.40 9.35
N SER A 86 9.09 9.43 9.40
CA SER A 86 8.86 10.59 10.27
C SER A 86 7.52 11.26 9.96
N TYR A 87 7.20 11.38 8.67
CA TYR A 87 5.91 11.89 8.22
C TYR A 87 4.76 11.00 8.71
N ALA A 88 4.83 9.70 8.48
CA ALA A 88 3.79 8.75 8.88
C ALA A 88 3.59 8.72 10.42
N ILE A 89 4.68 8.77 11.20
CA ILE A 89 4.64 8.84 12.67
C ILE A 89 3.96 10.13 13.11
N SER A 90 4.28 11.28 12.51
CA SER A 90 3.66 12.58 12.86
C SER A 90 2.16 12.62 12.61
N LYS A 91 1.68 11.79 11.67
CA LYS A 91 0.24 11.62 11.36
C LYS A 91 -0.44 10.51 12.16
N GLY A 92 0.30 9.76 12.97
CA GLY A 92 -0.24 8.61 13.72
C GLY A 92 -0.63 7.43 12.83
N TYR A 93 -0.01 7.30 11.67
CA TYR A 93 -0.31 6.23 10.71
C TYR A 93 0.32 4.91 11.13
N ASN A 94 -0.47 3.82 11.06
CA ASN A 94 0.08 2.46 11.00
C ASN A 94 0.56 2.21 9.56
N PHE A 95 1.83 1.84 9.37
CA PHE A 95 2.42 1.78 8.03
C PHE A 95 3.35 0.59 7.82
N GLU A 96 3.50 0.23 6.58
CA GLU A 96 4.52 -0.66 6.05
C GLU A 96 5.32 0.06 4.96
N ILE A 97 6.50 -0.45 4.62
CA ILE A 97 7.42 0.21 3.71
C ILE A 97 7.81 -0.73 2.58
N ILE A 98 7.72 -0.24 1.35
CA ILE A 98 8.29 -0.89 0.17
C ILE A 98 9.34 0.02 -0.44
N THR A 99 10.48 -0.57 -0.80
CA THR A 99 11.56 0.16 -1.47
C THR A 99 11.96 -0.53 -2.76
N ASP A 100 12.36 0.26 -3.76
CA ASP A 100 12.91 -0.24 -5.02
C ASP A 100 14.23 0.43 -5.40
N ILE A 101 15.08 -0.31 -6.08
CA ILE A 101 16.26 0.21 -6.77
C ILE A 101 16.10 -0.12 -8.25
N GLY A 102 15.89 0.91 -9.06
CA GLY A 102 15.70 0.79 -10.50
C GLY A 102 15.09 2.03 -11.10
N SER A 103 15.22 2.19 -12.42
CA SER A 103 14.67 3.33 -13.16
C SER A 103 13.14 3.46 -12.98
N GLY A 104 12.63 4.68 -13.05
CA GLY A 104 11.21 5.00 -13.03
C GLY A 104 10.41 4.41 -14.20
N ILE A 105 11.07 4.10 -15.32
CA ILE A 105 10.45 3.46 -16.49
C ILE A 105 10.48 1.93 -16.45
N ASN A 106 11.17 1.34 -15.46
CA ASN A 106 11.18 -0.11 -15.29
C ASN A 106 9.98 -0.54 -14.44
N TYR A 107 8.98 -1.14 -15.06
CA TYR A 107 7.79 -1.68 -14.38
C TYR A 107 7.99 -3.09 -13.81
N ASN A 108 9.14 -3.72 -14.06
CA ASN A 108 9.45 -5.06 -13.55
C ASN A 108 10.07 -5.07 -12.14
N LYS A 109 10.11 -3.90 -11.46
CA LYS A 109 10.60 -3.79 -10.08
C LYS A 109 9.77 -4.64 -9.12
N THR A 110 10.43 -5.31 -8.19
CA THR A 110 9.77 -6.21 -7.22
C THR A 110 8.82 -5.43 -6.31
N GLY A 111 9.26 -4.28 -5.80
CA GLY A 111 8.44 -3.47 -4.90
C GLY A 111 7.23 -2.87 -5.60
N LEU A 112 7.37 -2.41 -6.86
CA LEU A 112 6.23 -1.91 -7.64
C LEU A 112 5.19 -3.01 -7.90
N LYS A 113 5.63 -4.22 -8.21
CA LYS A 113 4.72 -5.37 -8.39
C LYS A 113 3.99 -5.72 -7.10
N GLU A 114 4.70 -5.70 -5.98
CA GLU A 114 4.14 -5.95 -4.66
C GLU A 114 3.12 -4.86 -4.28
N LEU A 115 3.42 -3.58 -4.55
CA LEU A 115 2.48 -2.47 -4.36
C LEU A 115 1.20 -2.70 -5.16
N ILE A 116 1.30 -3.04 -6.46
CA ILE A 116 0.13 -3.32 -7.30
C ILE A 116 -0.66 -4.53 -6.78
N ARG A 117 0.01 -5.59 -6.31
CA ARG A 117 -0.64 -6.73 -5.68
C ARG A 117 -1.45 -6.32 -4.46
N LYS A 118 -0.86 -5.48 -3.57
CA LYS A 118 -1.52 -4.98 -2.37
C LYS A 118 -2.72 -4.08 -2.67
N ILE A 119 -2.63 -3.25 -3.72
CA ILE A 119 -3.77 -2.46 -4.21
C ILE A 119 -4.90 -3.39 -4.63
N ASN A 120 -4.61 -4.37 -5.47
CA ASN A 120 -5.61 -5.29 -6.03
C ASN A 120 -6.27 -6.15 -4.95
N ASN A 121 -5.52 -6.55 -3.93
CA ASN A 121 -6.01 -7.36 -2.81
C ASN A 121 -6.65 -6.51 -1.70
N LYS A 122 -6.66 -5.18 -1.83
CA LYS A 122 -7.17 -4.24 -0.81
C LYS A 122 -6.49 -4.43 0.56
N GLU A 123 -5.17 -4.65 0.56
CA GLU A 123 -4.39 -4.89 1.77
C GLU A 123 -3.90 -3.58 2.41
N ILE A 124 -4.09 -2.44 1.75
CA ILE A 124 -3.64 -1.11 2.18
C ILE A 124 -4.77 -0.10 2.04
N SER A 125 -4.75 0.95 2.85
CA SER A 125 -5.75 2.04 2.81
C SER A 125 -5.26 3.26 2.02
N LYS A 126 -3.95 3.50 1.98
CA LYS A 126 -3.34 4.67 1.37
C LYS A 126 -1.90 4.35 0.93
N ILE A 127 -1.43 5.04 -0.09
CA ILE A 127 -0.03 5.05 -0.51
C ILE A 127 0.53 6.43 -0.25
N VAL A 128 1.70 6.51 0.39
CA VAL A 128 2.42 7.78 0.61
C VAL A 128 3.76 7.72 -0.11
N ILE A 129 4.01 8.72 -0.94
CA ILE A 129 5.24 8.89 -1.72
C ILE A 129 5.80 10.29 -1.54
N LEU A 130 7.10 10.44 -1.71
CA LEU A 130 7.72 11.77 -1.62
C LEU A 130 7.39 12.61 -2.84
N TYR A 131 7.60 12.07 -4.05
CA TYR A 131 7.33 12.71 -5.35
C TYR A 131 6.66 11.71 -6.29
N LYS A 132 5.88 12.20 -7.27
CA LYS A 132 5.22 11.36 -8.29
C LYS A 132 6.19 10.43 -9.03
N ASP A 133 7.35 10.95 -9.41
CA ASP A 133 8.37 10.23 -10.16
C ASP A 133 9.09 9.12 -9.34
N ARG A 134 8.91 9.13 -8.01
CA ARG A 134 9.39 8.02 -7.16
C ARG A 134 8.58 6.76 -7.41
N LEU A 135 7.31 6.87 -7.72
CA LEU A 135 6.47 5.70 -8.02
C LEU A 135 6.78 5.16 -9.42
N VAL A 136 6.48 5.96 -10.43
CA VAL A 136 6.76 5.66 -11.85
C VAL A 136 7.06 6.96 -12.59
N ARG A 137 7.83 6.87 -13.68
CA ARG A 137 8.15 8.03 -14.51
C ARG A 137 7.00 8.40 -15.45
N PHE A 138 6.33 7.39 -15.99
CA PHE A 138 5.18 7.52 -16.88
C PHE A 138 4.05 6.63 -16.39
N GLY A 139 2.81 6.98 -16.74
CA GLY A 139 1.64 6.18 -16.39
C GLY A 139 1.23 6.27 -14.91
N PHE A 140 1.61 7.34 -14.21
CA PHE A 140 1.15 7.60 -12.84
C PHE A 140 -0.37 7.60 -12.76
N GLU A 141 -1.04 8.19 -13.75
CA GLU A 141 -2.49 8.29 -13.86
C GLU A 141 -3.17 6.91 -13.92
N LEU A 142 -2.49 5.91 -14.50
CA LEU A 142 -2.98 4.52 -14.51
C LEU A 142 -2.98 3.91 -13.10
N ILE A 143 -1.91 4.14 -12.34
CA ILE A 143 -1.83 3.65 -10.96
C ILE A 143 -2.83 4.40 -10.07
N GLU A 144 -2.95 5.72 -10.27
CA GLU A 144 -3.94 6.54 -9.55
C GLU A 144 -5.37 6.05 -9.82
N TYR A 145 -5.68 5.72 -11.08
CA TYR A 145 -6.99 5.16 -11.44
C TYR A 145 -7.23 3.80 -10.78
N LEU A 146 -6.21 2.92 -10.79
CA LEU A 146 -6.29 1.61 -10.11
C LEU A 146 -6.53 1.78 -8.60
N CYS A 147 -5.88 2.75 -7.97
CA CYS A 147 -6.10 3.08 -6.57
C CYS A 147 -7.53 3.57 -6.32
N LYS A 148 -8.04 4.47 -7.16
CA LYS A 148 -9.43 4.98 -7.08
C LYS A 148 -10.45 3.85 -7.18
N LEU A 149 -10.27 2.89 -8.07
CA LEU A 149 -11.15 1.72 -8.19
C LEU A 149 -11.18 0.85 -6.93
N ASN A 150 -10.12 0.87 -6.15
CA ASN A 150 -9.98 0.10 -4.90
C ASN A 150 -10.22 0.95 -3.63
N ASN A 151 -10.65 2.22 -3.76
CA ASN A 151 -10.81 3.17 -2.67
C ASN A 151 -9.52 3.42 -1.87
N ILE A 152 -8.37 3.42 -2.57
CA ILE A 152 -7.05 3.71 -2.00
C ILE A 152 -6.65 5.12 -2.43
N GLU A 153 -6.23 5.95 -1.50
CA GLU A 153 -5.72 7.29 -1.75
C GLU A 153 -4.21 7.26 -2.02
N ILE A 154 -3.72 8.11 -2.94
CA ILE A 154 -2.28 8.37 -3.09
C ILE A 154 -2.00 9.77 -2.54
N GLU A 155 -1.16 9.84 -1.52
CA GLU A 155 -0.69 11.08 -0.91
C GLU A 155 0.74 11.37 -1.36
N ILE A 156 0.95 12.54 -1.94
CA ILE A 156 2.25 13.02 -2.41
C ILE A 156 2.67 14.14 -1.48
N ILE A 157 3.80 13.94 -0.77
CA ILE A 157 4.23 14.90 0.25
C ILE A 157 4.76 16.18 -0.39
N ASP A 158 5.52 16.05 -1.48
CA ASP A 158 6.09 17.20 -2.19
C ASP A 158 5.73 17.12 -3.67
N ASN A 159 4.98 18.11 -4.13
CA ASN A 159 4.54 18.20 -5.52
C ASN A 159 5.59 18.85 -6.44
N THR A 160 6.76 19.21 -5.92
CA THR A 160 7.85 19.74 -6.74
C THR A 160 8.46 18.60 -7.56
N THR A 161 8.56 18.79 -8.88
CA THR A 161 9.22 17.85 -9.79
C THR A 161 10.74 18.01 -9.67
N ILE A 162 11.36 17.33 -8.72
CA ILE A 162 12.82 17.29 -8.60
C ILE A 162 13.31 15.96 -9.18
N SER A 163 13.21 15.82 -10.50
CA SER A 163 14.01 14.80 -11.19
C SER A 163 15.42 15.34 -11.32
N LYS A 164 16.41 14.64 -10.75
CA LYS A 164 17.81 14.96 -11.06
C LYS A 164 18.00 14.76 -12.56
N GLU A 165 18.57 15.74 -13.24
CA GLU A 165 18.80 15.74 -14.70
C GLU A 165 19.43 14.42 -15.19
N ALA A 166 20.43 13.93 -14.46
CA ALA A 166 21.07 12.65 -14.70
C ALA A 166 20.13 11.41 -14.66
N GLU A 167 19.05 11.43 -13.85
CA GLU A 167 18.06 10.36 -13.88
C GLU A 167 17.20 10.40 -15.15
N LEU A 168 16.81 11.60 -15.58
CA LEU A 168 16.03 11.80 -16.81
C LEU A 168 16.81 11.36 -18.05
N THR A 169 18.08 11.72 -18.14
CA THR A 169 18.94 11.32 -19.25
C THR A 169 19.14 9.80 -19.29
N ASN A 170 19.38 9.15 -18.15
CA ASN A 170 19.48 7.70 -18.13
C ASN A 170 18.17 7.01 -18.55
N ASP A 171 17.02 7.54 -18.14
CA ASP A 171 15.71 7.03 -18.56
C ASP A 171 15.53 7.22 -20.09
N LEU A 172 15.91 8.37 -20.65
CA LEU A 172 15.86 8.64 -22.08
C LEU A 172 16.79 7.69 -22.87
N ILE A 173 18.02 7.50 -22.40
CA ILE A 173 18.97 6.55 -23.01
C ILE A 173 18.37 5.13 -23.02
N GLN A 174 17.73 4.72 -21.96
CA GLN A 174 17.08 3.40 -21.89
C GLN A 174 15.95 3.27 -22.91
N ILE A 175 15.10 4.29 -23.05
CA ILE A 175 14.01 4.32 -24.04
C ILE A 175 14.59 4.24 -25.46
N ILE A 176 15.56 5.10 -25.79
CA ILE A 176 16.20 5.12 -27.10
C ILE A 176 16.87 3.77 -27.42
N THR A 177 17.52 3.18 -26.43
CA THR A 177 18.18 1.87 -26.58
C THR A 177 17.16 0.78 -26.90
N GLU A 178 16.01 0.76 -26.21
CA GLU A 178 14.96 -0.22 -26.48
C GLU A 178 14.33 -0.03 -27.86
N PHE A 179 14.02 1.20 -28.27
CA PHE A 179 13.49 1.51 -29.58
C PHE A 179 14.48 1.15 -30.69
N ALA A 180 15.72 1.62 -30.55
CA ALA A 180 16.75 1.37 -31.54
C ALA A 180 17.10 -0.12 -31.66
N SER A 181 17.03 -0.87 -30.55
CA SER A 181 17.25 -2.33 -30.57
C SER A 181 16.15 -3.07 -31.33
N LYS A 182 14.90 -2.63 -31.21
CA LYS A 182 13.77 -3.18 -31.96
C LYS A 182 13.81 -2.84 -33.44
N MET A 183 14.28 -1.64 -33.81
CA MET A 183 14.34 -1.19 -35.20
C MET A 183 15.59 -1.66 -35.95
N TYR A 184 16.76 -1.67 -35.33
CA TYR A 184 18.04 -1.85 -35.97
C TYR A 184 18.87 -3.00 -35.41
N GLY A 185 18.41 -3.63 -34.32
CA GLY A 185 19.18 -4.59 -33.52
C GLY A 185 20.11 -3.92 -32.51
N VAL A 186 20.36 -4.61 -31.42
CA VAL A 186 21.07 -4.07 -30.21
C VAL A 186 22.51 -3.58 -30.53
N ARG A 187 23.17 -4.18 -31.52
CA ARG A 187 24.58 -3.89 -31.90
C ARG A 187 24.72 -3.03 -33.14
N SER A 188 23.62 -2.39 -33.59
CA SER A 188 23.73 -1.59 -34.82
C SER A 188 24.54 -0.31 -34.55
N LYS A 189 25.34 0.09 -35.55
CA LYS A 189 26.13 1.36 -35.52
C LYS A 189 25.19 2.57 -35.30
N LYS A 190 23.96 2.53 -35.81
CA LYS A 190 22.95 3.59 -35.62
C LYS A 190 22.50 3.72 -34.17
N THR A 191 22.25 2.60 -33.49
CA THR A 191 21.90 2.58 -32.08
C THR A 191 23.01 3.19 -31.23
N LEU A 192 24.27 2.79 -31.47
CA LEU A 192 25.43 3.31 -30.74
C LEU A 192 25.62 4.81 -30.95
N LYS A 193 25.42 5.28 -32.19
CA LYS A 193 25.54 6.71 -32.54
C LYS A 193 24.47 7.55 -31.80
N LEU A 194 23.22 7.14 -31.82
CA LEU A 194 22.12 7.82 -31.10
C LEU A 194 22.37 7.91 -29.58
N ILE A 195 22.88 6.84 -28.97
CA ILE A 195 23.24 6.84 -27.55
C ILE A 195 24.38 7.81 -27.26
N GLN A 196 25.38 7.89 -28.14
CA GLN A 196 26.50 8.83 -28.00
C GLN A 196 26.04 10.29 -28.12
N GLU A 197 25.19 10.61 -29.10
CA GLU A 197 24.64 11.96 -29.30
C GLU A 197 23.84 12.44 -28.05
N VAL A 198 23.03 11.57 -27.45
CA VAL A 198 22.29 11.93 -26.23
C VAL A 198 23.21 12.19 -25.03
N LYS A 199 24.29 11.37 -24.89
CA LYS A 199 25.29 11.55 -23.82
C LYS A 199 26.14 12.79 -23.98
N SER A 200 26.50 13.17 -25.22
CA SER A 200 27.33 14.36 -25.47
C SER A 200 26.59 15.68 -25.21
N ASN A 201 25.27 15.70 -25.34
CA ASN A 201 24.45 16.88 -25.02
C ASN A 201 24.30 17.16 -23.52
N GLU A 202 24.71 16.23 -22.64
CA GLU A 202 24.75 16.46 -21.18
C GLU A 202 26.01 17.21 -20.72
N SER A 203 27.05 17.25 -21.56
CA SER A 203 28.36 17.80 -21.15
C SER A 203 28.55 19.28 -21.53
N ASN A 204 27.52 19.92 -22.08
CA ASN A 204 27.45 21.34 -22.41
C ASN A 204 26.35 22.01 -21.58
#